data_0dba0025adbd17cbdd4539062c662973
#
_entry.id   0dba0025adbd17cbdd4539062c662973
#
_cell.length_a   1.000
_cell.length_b   1.000
_cell.length_c   1.000
_cell.angle_alpha   90.00
_cell.angle_beta   90.00
_cell.angle_gamma   90.00
#
_symmetry.space_group_name_H-M   'P 1'
#
loop_
_entity.id
_entity.type
_entity.pdbx_description
1 polymer ?
#
loop_
_entity_poly.entity_id
_entity_poly.type
_entity_poly.pdbx_seq_one_letter_code
_entity_poly.pdbx_strand_id
1 'polypeptide(L)'
;NWLFARKHGGEFILRIEDTDLERSDRRYEEDIISGLAWLGLQWDGPVYRQTERMATYREYLEKLLASGKAFWCAHTKEELEKERQDQQARKEAPRHICDHKHGGAASAEASASRGGIIRLAVDGNSTRKIVFHDLIRGDIEWEEGLIGDLSLAKNLDTPLYNLAVVVDDITMQISHVIRGEDHISNTPKQILIYEAFGAGTAMPQFAHLPLILAPDKSKLSKRHGTTSIDDYRKDYLPAALVNFMG
;
A
#
# COMPACT_ATOMS: atom_id res chain seq x y z
N ASN A 1 0.45 -14.18 8.52
CA ASN A 1 -0.99 -13.81 8.59
C ASN A 1 -1.87 -15.01 8.97
N TRP A 2 -1.85 -16.12 8.21
CA TRP A 2 -2.72 -17.28 8.47
C TRP A 2 -2.51 -17.87 9.88
N LEU A 3 -1.25 -18.14 10.28
CA LEU A 3 -0.92 -18.66 11.61
C LEU A 3 -1.38 -17.71 12.73
N PHE A 4 -1.18 -16.40 12.51
CA PHE A 4 -1.61 -15.37 13.46
C PHE A 4 -3.13 -15.37 13.63
N ALA A 5 -3.88 -15.36 12.51
CA ALA A 5 -5.33 -15.39 12.53
C ALA A 5 -5.85 -16.65 13.25
N ARG A 6 -5.34 -17.84 12.92
CA ARG A 6 -5.76 -19.11 13.56
C ARG A 6 -5.42 -19.15 15.06
N LYS A 7 -4.24 -18.66 15.45
CA LYS A 7 -3.82 -18.59 16.86
C LYS A 7 -4.75 -17.69 17.69
N HIS A 8 -5.24 -16.61 17.11
CA HIS A 8 -6.07 -15.62 17.82
C HIS A 8 -7.58 -15.79 17.58
N GLY A 9 -8.01 -16.87 16.90
CA GLY A 9 -9.41 -17.09 16.57
C GLY A 9 -10.02 -16.07 15.61
N GLY A 10 -9.17 -15.43 14.80
CA GLY A 10 -9.57 -14.46 13.79
C GLY A 10 -9.84 -15.08 12.43
N GLU A 11 -10.28 -14.23 11.50
CA GLU A 11 -10.50 -14.59 10.10
C GLU A 11 -9.26 -14.28 9.25
N PHE A 12 -8.96 -15.16 8.31
CA PHE A 12 -7.94 -14.98 7.30
C PHE A 12 -8.61 -14.85 5.94
N ILE A 13 -8.72 -13.64 5.42
CA ILE A 13 -9.32 -13.36 4.12
C ILE A 13 -8.26 -13.32 3.02
N LEU A 14 -8.64 -13.67 1.79
CA LEU A 14 -7.77 -13.56 0.62
C LEU A 14 -8.22 -12.39 -0.26
N ARG A 15 -7.31 -11.43 -0.46
CA ARG A 15 -7.50 -10.26 -1.33
C ARG A 15 -6.42 -10.23 -2.40
N ILE A 16 -6.84 -10.20 -3.64
CA ILE A 16 -5.97 -10.05 -4.82
C ILE A 16 -5.86 -8.56 -5.14
N GLU A 17 -4.65 -8.05 -5.09
CA GLU A 17 -4.34 -6.63 -5.35
C GLU A 17 -3.96 -6.45 -6.82
N ASP A 18 -4.96 -6.48 -7.69
CA ASP A 18 -4.87 -6.52 -9.15
C ASP A 18 -5.14 -5.16 -9.83
N THR A 19 -4.96 -4.05 -9.11
CA THR A 19 -5.17 -2.69 -9.67
C THR A 19 -4.17 -2.28 -10.75
N ASP A 20 -3.00 -2.93 -10.82
CA ASP A 20 -2.02 -2.77 -11.90
C ASP A 20 -2.29 -3.80 -12.99
N LEU A 21 -3.20 -3.45 -13.91
CA LEU A 21 -3.66 -4.34 -14.98
C LEU A 21 -2.54 -4.80 -15.94
N GLU A 22 -1.46 -4.03 -16.08
CA GLU A 22 -0.32 -4.40 -16.94
C GLU A 22 0.52 -5.54 -16.32
N ARG A 23 0.50 -5.66 -15.00
CA ARG A 23 1.26 -6.66 -14.24
C ARG A 23 0.40 -7.79 -13.68
N SER A 24 -0.92 -7.65 -13.74
CA SER A 24 -1.88 -8.62 -13.21
C SER A 24 -2.29 -9.59 -14.31
N ASP A 25 -1.86 -10.84 -14.18
CA ASP A 25 -2.27 -11.94 -15.06
C ASP A 25 -3.04 -12.97 -14.21
N ARG A 26 -4.18 -13.43 -14.73
CA ARG A 26 -5.03 -14.42 -14.06
C ARG A 26 -4.28 -15.69 -13.69
N ARG A 27 -3.25 -16.06 -14.45
CA ARG A 27 -2.40 -17.21 -14.16
C ARG A 27 -1.67 -17.05 -12.83
N TYR A 28 -1.22 -15.83 -12.48
CA TYR A 28 -0.58 -15.58 -11.18
C TYR A 28 -1.56 -15.70 -10.02
N GLU A 29 -2.82 -15.30 -10.22
CA GLU A 29 -3.88 -15.50 -9.23
C GLU A 29 -4.13 -17.00 -9.00
N GLU A 30 -4.26 -17.78 -10.08
CA GLU A 30 -4.45 -19.24 -10.03
C GLU A 30 -3.26 -19.93 -9.33
N ASP A 31 -2.04 -19.50 -9.59
CA ASP A 31 -0.83 -20.02 -8.92
C ASP A 31 -0.85 -19.71 -7.41
N ILE A 32 -1.24 -18.49 -7.02
CA ILE A 32 -1.36 -18.11 -5.61
C ILE A 32 -2.41 -18.98 -4.91
N ILE A 33 -3.60 -19.08 -5.48
CA ILE A 33 -4.71 -19.88 -4.93
C ILE A 33 -4.31 -21.35 -4.80
N SER A 34 -3.71 -21.93 -5.86
CA SER A 34 -3.19 -23.30 -5.86
C SER A 34 -2.09 -23.49 -4.83
N GLY A 35 -1.18 -22.51 -4.68
CA GLY A 35 -0.11 -22.54 -3.69
C GLY A 35 -0.62 -22.54 -2.27
N LEU A 36 -1.55 -21.66 -1.93
CA LEU A 36 -2.19 -21.59 -0.61
C LEU A 36 -2.95 -22.88 -0.29
N ALA A 37 -3.73 -23.40 -1.25
CA ALA A 37 -4.46 -24.65 -1.09
C ALA A 37 -3.52 -25.84 -0.84
N TRP A 38 -2.41 -25.94 -1.58
CA TRP A 38 -1.42 -27.00 -1.37
C TRP A 38 -0.75 -26.91 0.00
N LEU A 39 -0.46 -25.71 0.49
CA LEU A 39 0.08 -25.49 1.83
C LEU A 39 -0.93 -25.75 2.96
N GLY A 40 -2.24 -25.95 2.63
CA GLY A 40 -3.31 -26.08 3.60
C GLY A 40 -3.70 -24.76 4.27
N LEU A 41 -3.29 -23.62 3.70
CA LEU A 41 -3.59 -22.26 4.18
C LEU A 41 -4.95 -21.81 3.67
N GLN A 42 -6.01 -22.38 4.23
CA GLN A 42 -7.39 -22.05 3.86
C GLN A 42 -7.76 -20.66 4.38
N TRP A 43 -8.41 -19.86 3.53
CA TRP A 43 -8.97 -18.56 3.86
C TRP A 43 -10.47 -18.64 4.15
N ASP A 44 -10.98 -17.62 4.81
CA ASP A 44 -12.38 -17.50 5.20
C ASP A 44 -13.11 -16.59 4.20
N GLY A 45 -14.32 -16.98 3.80
CA GLY A 45 -15.11 -16.20 2.85
C GLY A 45 -14.66 -16.29 1.38
N PRO A 46 -15.09 -15.34 0.54
CA PRO A 46 -14.74 -15.31 -0.89
C PRO A 46 -13.32 -14.79 -1.13
N VAL A 47 -12.82 -15.00 -2.35
CA VAL A 47 -11.64 -14.27 -2.83
C VAL A 47 -12.08 -12.87 -3.25
N TYR A 48 -11.52 -11.84 -2.62
CA TYR A 48 -11.76 -10.45 -2.98
C TYR A 48 -10.76 -10.00 -4.04
N ARG A 49 -11.22 -9.19 -5.02
CA ARG A 49 -10.35 -8.57 -6.03
C ARG A 49 -10.50 -7.06 -5.98
N GLN A 50 -9.42 -6.34 -6.02
CA GLN A 50 -9.47 -4.87 -5.98
C GLN A 50 -10.13 -4.30 -7.24
N THR A 51 -9.96 -4.92 -8.40
CA THR A 51 -10.66 -4.54 -9.64
C THR A 51 -12.19 -4.61 -9.53
N GLU A 52 -12.75 -5.45 -8.67
CA GLU A 52 -14.19 -5.56 -8.42
C GLU A 52 -14.71 -4.49 -7.44
N ARG A 53 -13.82 -3.67 -6.87
CA ARG A 53 -14.09 -2.70 -5.81
C ARG A 53 -13.90 -1.23 -6.21
N MET A 54 -13.74 -0.97 -7.51
CA MET A 54 -13.46 0.39 -8.04
C MET A 54 -14.49 1.44 -7.62
N ALA A 55 -15.77 1.06 -7.54
CA ALA A 55 -16.84 1.95 -7.07
C ALA A 55 -16.63 2.41 -5.62
N THR A 56 -16.16 1.50 -4.75
CA THR A 56 -15.83 1.82 -3.35
C THR A 56 -14.67 2.81 -3.28
N TYR A 57 -13.59 2.58 -4.04
CA TYR A 57 -12.44 3.50 -4.04
C TYR A 57 -12.81 4.89 -4.55
N ARG A 58 -13.65 4.93 -5.59
CA ARG A 58 -14.17 6.19 -6.13
C ARG A 58 -14.96 6.98 -5.08
N GLU A 59 -15.88 6.32 -4.37
CA GLU A 59 -16.66 6.94 -3.30
C GLU A 59 -15.74 7.56 -2.22
N TYR A 60 -14.71 6.86 -1.81
CA TYR A 60 -13.74 7.34 -0.81
C TYR A 60 -12.89 8.51 -1.35
N LEU A 61 -12.48 8.48 -2.63
CA LEU A 61 -11.79 9.60 -3.28
C LEU A 61 -12.67 10.85 -3.34
N GLU A 62 -13.95 10.70 -3.73
CA GLU A 62 -14.91 11.78 -3.79
C GLU A 62 -15.13 12.43 -2.42
N LYS A 63 -15.18 11.64 -1.35
CA LYS A 63 -15.26 12.17 0.03
C LYS A 63 -14.01 12.99 0.41
N LEU A 64 -12.82 12.55 0.04
CA LEU A 64 -11.59 13.31 0.30
C LEU A 64 -11.54 14.61 -0.51
N LEU A 65 -11.95 14.58 -1.77
CA LEU A 65 -12.04 15.78 -2.62
C LEU A 65 -13.07 16.77 -2.08
N ALA A 66 -14.27 16.28 -1.72
CA ALA A 66 -15.34 17.12 -1.18
C ALA A 66 -14.97 17.77 0.16
N SER A 67 -14.17 17.08 0.99
CA SER A 67 -13.70 17.63 2.27
C SER A 67 -12.46 18.52 2.14
N GLY A 68 -11.90 18.69 0.93
CA GLY A 68 -10.67 19.45 0.70
C GLY A 68 -9.40 18.78 1.22
N LYS A 69 -9.47 17.53 1.68
CA LYS A 69 -8.32 16.76 2.12
C LYS A 69 -7.52 16.16 0.96
N ALA A 70 -8.16 16.00 -0.19
CA ALA A 70 -7.50 15.68 -1.44
C ALA A 70 -7.75 16.75 -2.49
N PHE A 71 -6.89 16.82 -3.48
CA PHE A 71 -6.94 17.82 -4.56
C PHE A 71 -6.37 17.24 -5.86
N TRP A 72 -6.68 17.91 -6.96
CA TRP A 72 -6.11 17.58 -8.26
C TRP A 72 -4.78 18.32 -8.48
N CYS A 73 -3.73 17.57 -8.78
CA CYS A 73 -2.41 18.09 -9.14
C CYS A 73 -2.19 17.97 -10.64
N ALA A 74 -1.96 19.09 -11.32
CA ALA A 74 -1.77 19.14 -12.78
C ALA A 74 -0.30 19.12 -13.23
N HIS A 75 0.65 18.92 -12.30
CA HIS A 75 2.06 18.81 -12.66
C HIS A 75 2.32 17.61 -13.57
N THR A 76 3.10 17.84 -14.62
CA THR A 76 3.52 16.81 -15.55
C THR A 76 4.60 15.91 -14.94
N LYS A 77 4.85 14.76 -15.57
CA LYS A 77 5.94 13.86 -15.14
C LYS A 77 7.30 14.54 -15.24
N GLU A 78 7.51 15.36 -16.25
CA GLU A 78 8.74 16.10 -16.51
C GLU A 78 8.98 17.14 -15.41
N GLU A 79 7.94 17.88 -15.00
CA GLU A 79 8.02 18.86 -13.91
C GLU A 79 8.35 18.18 -12.58
N LEU A 80 7.68 17.07 -12.26
CA LEU A 80 7.94 16.31 -11.05
C LEU A 80 9.34 15.68 -11.03
N GLU A 81 9.82 15.21 -12.17
CA GLU A 81 11.17 14.66 -12.28
C GLU A 81 12.23 15.75 -12.14
N LYS A 82 12.00 16.92 -12.70
CA LYS A 82 12.89 18.08 -12.52
C LYS A 82 12.93 18.50 -11.05
N GLU A 83 11.77 18.61 -10.39
CA GLU A 83 11.69 18.93 -8.95
C GLU A 83 12.52 17.92 -8.14
N ARG A 84 12.38 16.62 -8.44
CA ARG A 84 13.14 15.55 -7.78
C ARG A 84 14.65 15.71 -7.96
N GLN A 85 15.11 15.99 -9.19
CA GLN A 85 16.52 16.19 -9.51
C GLN A 85 17.09 17.41 -8.80
N ASP A 86 16.34 18.51 -8.78
CA ASP A 86 16.73 19.75 -8.09
C ASP A 86 16.88 19.53 -6.57
N GLN A 87 15.96 18.77 -5.96
CA GLN A 87 16.04 18.40 -4.55
C GLN A 87 17.24 17.48 -4.26
N GLN A 88 17.49 16.49 -5.11
CA GLN A 88 18.66 15.62 -4.99
C GLN A 88 19.98 16.38 -5.11
N ALA A 89 20.05 17.34 -6.03
CA ALA A 89 21.24 18.20 -6.18
C ALA A 89 21.53 19.02 -4.91
N ARG A 90 20.46 19.43 -4.19
CA ARG A 90 20.56 20.10 -2.88
C ARG A 90 20.72 19.14 -1.69
N LYS A 91 20.78 17.82 -1.94
CA LYS A 91 20.84 16.75 -0.93
C LYS A 91 19.60 16.73 -0.01
N GLU A 92 18.46 17.15 -0.51
CA GLU A 92 17.17 17.10 0.15
C GLU A 92 16.47 15.76 -0.16
N ALA A 93 15.63 15.27 0.78
CA ALA A 93 14.78 14.13 0.51
C ALA A 93 13.73 14.49 -0.56
N PRO A 94 13.61 13.73 -1.67
CA PRO A 94 12.65 14.04 -2.71
C PRO A 94 11.21 13.98 -2.19
N ARG A 95 10.48 15.09 -2.32
CA ARG A 95 9.07 15.22 -1.95
C ARG A 95 8.38 16.22 -2.86
N HIS A 96 7.12 16.05 -3.10
CA HIS A 96 6.31 17.00 -3.86
C HIS A 96 5.41 17.80 -2.93
N ILE A 97 5.49 19.11 -2.96
CA ILE A 97 4.60 20.05 -2.27
C ILE A 97 3.92 20.89 -3.35
N CYS A 98 2.64 20.63 -3.57
CA CYS A 98 1.90 21.14 -4.71
C CYS A 98 1.18 22.46 -4.40
N ASP A 99 1.37 23.47 -5.22
CA ASP A 99 0.65 24.76 -5.10
C ASP A 99 -0.83 24.62 -5.44
N HIS A 100 -1.22 23.62 -6.24
CA HIS A 100 -2.62 23.40 -6.64
C HIS A 100 -3.55 23.10 -5.46
N LYS A 101 -3.04 22.64 -4.31
CA LYS A 101 -3.87 22.35 -3.13
C LYS A 101 -4.61 23.55 -2.56
N HIS A 102 -4.18 24.77 -2.90
CA HIS A 102 -4.80 26.01 -2.49
C HIS A 102 -5.73 26.60 -3.57
N GLY A 103 -5.82 25.95 -4.74
CA GLY A 103 -6.70 26.37 -5.83
C GLY A 103 -8.12 25.82 -5.67
N GLY A 104 -9.14 26.65 -5.66
CA GLY A 104 -10.54 26.21 -5.52
C GLY A 104 -11.05 25.30 -6.65
N ALA A 105 -12.37 25.05 -6.70
CA ALA A 105 -13.04 24.13 -7.63
C ALA A 105 -12.68 24.34 -9.12
N ALA A 106 -12.53 25.58 -9.58
CA ALA A 106 -12.12 25.89 -10.95
C ALA A 106 -10.72 25.37 -11.30
N SER A 107 -9.79 25.35 -10.32
CA SER A 107 -8.47 24.76 -10.47
C SER A 107 -8.54 23.22 -10.52
N ALA A 108 -9.47 22.63 -9.79
CA ALA A 108 -9.69 21.17 -9.79
C ALA A 108 -10.19 20.68 -11.15
N GLU A 109 -11.19 21.35 -11.74
CA GLU A 109 -11.72 21.01 -13.07
C GLU A 109 -10.67 21.17 -14.18
N ALA A 110 -9.90 22.27 -14.14
CA ALA A 110 -8.82 22.50 -15.08
C ALA A 110 -7.69 21.47 -14.95
N SER A 111 -7.40 21.02 -13.73
CA SER A 111 -6.38 19.99 -13.48
C SER A 111 -6.84 18.61 -13.92
N ALA A 112 -8.10 18.25 -13.64
CA ALA A 112 -8.69 16.98 -14.07
C ALA A 112 -8.73 16.88 -15.61
N SER A 113 -9.11 17.96 -16.30
CA SER A 113 -9.16 18.00 -17.77
C SER A 113 -7.79 17.91 -18.44
N ARG A 114 -6.72 18.27 -17.74
CA ARG A 114 -5.32 18.14 -18.20
C ARG A 114 -4.68 16.79 -17.89
N GLY A 115 -5.44 15.82 -17.38
CA GLY A 115 -4.91 14.52 -16.99
C GLY A 115 -4.12 14.56 -15.67
N GLY A 116 -4.46 15.49 -14.78
CA GLY A 116 -3.87 15.59 -13.44
C GLY A 116 -4.12 14.35 -12.58
N ILE A 117 -3.35 14.19 -11.52
CA ILE A 117 -3.51 13.10 -10.55
C ILE A 117 -4.11 13.61 -9.24
N ILE A 118 -4.82 12.75 -8.53
CA ILE A 118 -5.39 13.08 -7.22
C ILE A 118 -4.35 12.84 -6.14
N ARG A 119 -4.12 13.83 -5.28
CA ARG A 119 -3.18 13.77 -4.16
C ARG A 119 -3.87 14.09 -2.84
N LEU A 120 -3.36 13.48 -1.76
CA LEU A 120 -3.66 13.89 -0.39
C LEU A 120 -2.87 15.17 -0.09
N ALA A 121 -3.54 16.17 0.48
CA ALA A 121 -2.89 17.39 0.94
C ALA A 121 -2.14 17.11 2.25
N VAL A 122 -0.83 17.33 2.24
CA VAL A 122 0.04 17.20 3.41
C VAL A 122 0.68 18.55 3.70
N ASP A 123 0.78 18.92 4.97
CA ASP A 123 1.50 20.14 5.35
C ASP A 123 3.01 19.91 5.22
N GLY A 124 3.59 20.44 4.15
CA GLY A 124 5.02 20.33 3.86
C GLY A 124 5.93 21.05 4.88
N ASN A 125 5.37 21.89 5.73
CA ASN A 125 6.09 22.60 6.81
C ASN A 125 5.84 21.96 8.18
N SER A 126 5.05 20.90 8.25
CA SER A 126 4.76 20.19 9.50
C SER A 126 6.02 19.55 10.07
N THR A 127 6.27 19.80 11.33
CA THR A 127 7.28 19.12 12.16
C THR A 127 6.66 18.02 13.02
N ARG A 128 5.36 17.72 12.79
CA ARG A 128 4.67 16.63 13.48
C ARG A 128 5.34 15.31 13.15
N LYS A 129 5.54 14.49 14.17
CA LYS A 129 6.00 13.13 14.00
C LYS A 129 4.80 12.20 13.89
N ILE A 130 4.78 11.41 12.83
CA ILE A 130 3.90 10.26 12.70
C ILE A 130 4.61 9.12 13.43
N VAL A 131 4.03 8.69 14.55
CA VAL A 131 4.57 7.61 15.38
C VAL A 131 3.60 6.43 15.33
N PHE A 132 4.12 5.24 15.08
CA PHE A 132 3.35 4.01 15.20
C PHE A 132 4.18 2.93 15.87
N HIS A 133 3.51 2.09 16.66
CA HIS A 133 4.14 0.93 17.27
C HIS A 133 4.06 -0.26 16.33
N ASP A 134 5.23 -0.74 15.90
CA ASP A 134 5.34 -1.97 15.12
C ASP A 134 5.56 -3.15 16.05
N LEU A 135 4.75 -4.21 15.92
CA LEU A 135 4.80 -5.37 16.84
C LEU A 135 6.15 -6.13 16.81
N ILE A 136 6.98 -5.90 15.79
CA ILE A 136 8.29 -6.56 15.63
C ILE A 136 9.44 -5.57 15.79
N ARG A 137 9.28 -4.36 15.24
CA ARG A 137 10.34 -3.35 15.16
C ARG A 137 10.28 -2.32 16.31
N GLY A 138 9.21 -2.32 17.12
CA GLY A 138 8.98 -1.31 18.13
C GLY A 138 8.51 0.03 17.56
N ASP A 139 8.79 1.12 18.23
CA ASP A 139 8.32 2.44 17.82
C ASP A 139 9.10 2.98 16.63
N ILE A 140 8.36 3.39 15.61
CA ILE A 140 8.88 3.96 14.37
C ILE A 140 8.32 5.37 14.21
N GLU A 141 9.22 6.32 13.92
CA GLU A 141 8.87 7.73 13.75
C GLU A 141 9.20 8.23 12.34
N TRP A 142 8.30 9.06 11.79
CA TRP A 142 8.49 9.78 10.53
C TRP A 142 8.04 11.21 10.67
N GLU A 143 8.79 12.15 10.13
CA GLU A 143 8.37 13.55 10.05
C GLU A 143 7.38 13.74 8.91
N GLU A 144 6.18 14.25 9.22
CA GLU A 144 5.08 14.39 8.26
C GLU A 144 5.47 15.26 7.06
N GLY A 145 6.11 16.38 7.31
CA GLY A 145 6.51 17.30 6.26
C GLY A 145 7.47 16.70 5.22
N LEU A 146 8.18 15.60 5.56
CA LEU A 146 9.07 14.91 4.63
C LEU A 146 8.35 13.96 3.68
N ILE A 147 7.06 13.65 3.93
CA ILE A 147 6.28 12.76 3.05
C ILE A 147 5.85 13.49 1.78
N GLY A 148 5.48 14.77 1.90
CA GLY A 148 4.93 15.55 0.80
C GLY A 148 3.51 15.14 0.40
N ASP A 149 2.95 15.79 -0.62
CA ASP A 149 1.59 15.53 -1.11
C ASP A 149 1.52 14.15 -1.78
N LEU A 150 0.86 13.22 -1.12
CA LEU A 150 0.84 11.80 -1.47
C LEU A 150 -0.09 11.51 -2.65
N SER A 151 0.40 10.86 -3.69
CA SER A 151 -0.46 10.41 -4.80
C SER A 151 -1.44 9.32 -4.34
N LEU A 152 -2.74 9.57 -4.52
CA LEU A 152 -3.83 8.66 -4.16
C LEU A 152 -4.39 7.92 -5.37
N ALA A 153 -4.53 8.60 -6.51
CA ALA A 153 -5.10 8.02 -7.72
C ALA A 153 -4.64 8.78 -8.97
N LYS A 154 -4.59 8.09 -10.12
CA LYS A 154 -4.37 8.72 -11.42
C LYS A 154 -5.60 9.51 -11.89
N ASN A 155 -6.78 9.02 -11.56
CA ASN A 155 -8.09 9.62 -11.75
C ASN A 155 -9.09 8.92 -10.83
N LEU A 156 -10.38 9.26 -10.88
CA LEU A 156 -11.40 8.67 -10.01
C LEU A 156 -11.56 7.15 -10.16
N ASP A 157 -11.19 6.60 -11.32
CA ASP A 157 -11.35 5.18 -11.64
C ASP A 157 -10.03 4.39 -11.59
N THR A 158 -8.92 5.06 -11.20
CA THR A 158 -7.60 4.42 -11.18
C THR A 158 -6.90 4.73 -9.86
N PRO A 159 -7.31 4.09 -8.75
CA PRO A 159 -6.69 4.24 -7.45
C PRO A 159 -5.25 3.72 -7.47
N LEU A 160 -4.40 4.30 -6.63
CA LEU A 160 -3.05 3.80 -6.38
C LEU A 160 -3.01 2.95 -5.12
N TYR A 161 -1.96 2.14 -5.00
CA TYR A 161 -1.76 1.15 -3.95
C TYR A 161 -2.14 1.63 -2.54
N ASN A 162 -1.54 2.73 -2.07
CA ASN A 162 -1.76 3.18 -0.70
C ASN A 162 -3.22 3.55 -0.39
N LEU A 163 -3.95 4.12 -1.35
CA LEU A 163 -5.36 4.41 -1.17
C LEU A 163 -6.18 3.11 -1.14
N ALA A 164 -5.97 2.24 -2.15
CA ALA A 164 -6.77 1.02 -2.30
C ALA A 164 -6.66 0.12 -1.06
N VAL A 165 -5.44 -0.12 -0.56
CA VAL A 165 -5.24 -0.96 0.63
C VAL A 165 -5.89 -0.35 1.88
N VAL A 166 -5.78 0.97 2.09
CA VAL A 166 -6.39 1.63 3.27
C VAL A 166 -7.91 1.56 3.22
N VAL A 167 -8.51 1.82 2.06
CA VAL A 167 -9.98 1.71 1.89
C VAL A 167 -10.45 0.27 2.12
N ASP A 168 -9.71 -0.70 1.61
CA ASP A 168 -10.02 -2.11 1.83
C ASP A 168 -9.88 -2.48 3.31
N ASP A 169 -8.80 -2.08 3.96
CA ASP A 169 -8.56 -2.38 5.36
C ASP A 169 -9.64 -1.78 6.27
N ILE A 170 -10.10 -0.55 5.98
CA ILE A 170 -11.23 0.07 6.69
C ILE A 170 -12.52 -0.72 6.46
N THR A 171 -12.86 -1.00 5.20
CA THR A 171 -14.14 -1.61 4.83
C THR A 171 -14.23 -3.09 5.16
N MET A 172 -13.10 -3.79 5.19
CA MET A 172 -12.97 -5.19 5.59
C MET A 172 -12.63 -5.34 7.08
N GLN A 173 -12.49 -4.24 7.81
CA GLN A 173 -12.18 -4.24 9.25
C GLN A 173 -10.90 -5.03 9.58
N ILE A 174 -9.84 -4.82 8.80
CA ILE A 174 -8.55 -5.47 9.01
C ILE A 174 -7.96 -4.99 10.33
N SER A 175 -7.69 -5.91 11.23
CA SER A 175 -7.15 -5.61 12.57
C SER A 175 -5.63 -5.58 12.63
N HIS A 176 -4.95 -6.34 11.74
CA HIS A 176 -3.49 -6.45 11.73
C HIS A 176 -2.97 -6.49 10.30
N VAL A 177 -1.91 -5.72 10.05
CA VAL A 177 -1.14 -5.73 8.79
C VAL A 177 0.24 -6.29 9.09
N ILE A 178 0.45 -7.57 8.70
CA ILE A 178 1.72 -8.28 8.88
C ILE A 178 2.32 -8.49 7.49
N ARG A 179 3.45 -7.82 7.19
CA ARG A 179 4.04 -7.78 5.84
C ARG A 179 5.56 -7.63 5.86
N GLY A 180 6.21 -7.68 4.71
CA GLY A 180 7.65 -7.47 4.61
C GLY A 180 8.07 -6.04 4.98
N GLU A 181 9.27 -5.89 5.53
CA GLU A 181 9.84 -4.60 5.96
C GLU A 181 10.10 -3.62 4.81
N ASP A 182 10.10 -4.07 3.56
CA ASP A 182 10.14 -3.22 2.38
C ASP A 182 8.91 -2.30 2.26
N HIS A 183 7.86 -2.56 3.02
CA HIS A 183 6.67 -1.73 3.14
C HIS A 183 6.66 -0.76 4.32
N ILE A 184 7.68 -0.72 5.18
CA ILE A 184 7.75 0.21 6.33
C ILE A 184 7.54 1.66 5.88
N SER A 185 8.16 2.08 4.78
CA SER A 185 8.01 3.44 4.25
C SER A 185 6.61 3.77 3.69
N ASN A 186 5.75 2.77 3.51
CA ASN A 186 4.34 2.98 3.13
C ASN A 186 3.46 3.24 4.35
N THR A 187 3.81 2.71 5.52
CA THR A 187 3.00 2.81 6.73
C THR A 187 2.67 4.25 7.12
N PRO A 188 3.63 5.20 7.23
CA PRO A 188 3.29 6.59 7.57
C PRO A 188 2.40 7.25 6.52
N LYS A 189 2.52 6.89 5.24
CA LYS A 189 1.63 7.37 4.16
C LYS A 189 0.21 6.84 4.33
N GLN A 190 0.08 5.57 4.69
CA GLN A 190 -1.21 4.94 4.95
C GLN A 190 -1.86 5.52 6.20
N ILE A 191 -1.10 5.79 7.27
CA ILE A 191 -1.59 6.48 8.48
C ILE A 191 -2.21 7.83 8.13
N LEU A 192 -1.56 8.64 7.30
CA LEU A 192 -2.13 9.92 6.84
C LEU A 192 -3.45 9.74 6.09
N ILE A 193 -3.60 8.66 5.31
CA ILE A 193 -4.85 8.36 4.61
C ILE A 193 -5.94 7.93 5.63
N TYR A 194 -5.62 7.09 6.62
CA TYR A 194 -6.56 6.75 7.72
C TYR A 194 -7.04 7.99 8.46
N GLU A 195 -6.13 8.89 8.82
CA GLU A 195 -6.44 10.16 9.49
C GLU A 195 -7.31 11.05 8.60
N ALA A 196 -7.02 11.11 7.31
CA ALA A 196 -7.82 11.88 6.36
C ALA A 196 -9.27 11.39 6.26
N PHE A 197 -9.50 10.08 6.40
CA PHE A 197 -10.85 9.52 6.50
C PHE A 197 -11.50 9.69 7.87
N GLY A 198 -10.77 10.16 8.89
CA GLY A 198 -11.24 10.17 10.27
C GLY A 198 -11.32 8.77 10.88
N ALA A 199 -10.61 7.81 10.29
CA ALA A 199 -10.62 6.40 10.66
C ALA A 199 -9.44 6.00 11.57
N GLY A 200 -8.90 6.92 12.36
CA GLY A 200 -7.75 6.64 13.23
C GLY A 200 -8.00 5.51 14.24
N THR A 201 -9.24 5.33 14.69
CA THR A 201 -9.64 4.22 15.59
C THR A 201 -9.82 2.88 14.88
N ALA A 202 -9.97 2.90 13.56
CA ALA A 202 -10.06 1.69 12.72
C ALA A 202 -8.71 1.33 12.08
N MET A 203 -7.65 2.01 12.46
CA MET A 203 -6.30 1.72 11.96
C MET A 203 -5.81 0.38 12.52
N PRO A 204 -5.28 -0.51 11.66
CA PRO A 204 -4.76 -1.80 12.10
C PRO A 204 -3.48 -1.66 12.92
N GLN A 205 -3.12 -2.68 13.65
CA GLN A 205 -1.78 -2.84 14.18
C GLN A 205 -0.82 -3.29 13.07
N PHE A 206 0.42 -2.81 13.09
CA PHE A 206 1.40 -3.12 12.06
C PHE A 206 2.48 -4.06 12.60
N ALA A 207 2.95 -4.95 11.74
CA ALA A 207 4.08 -5.82 11.99
C ALA A 207 4.90 -6.00 10.71
N HIS A 208 6.18 -5.60 10.73
CA HIS A 208 7.05 -5.69 9.56
C HIS A 208 8.12 -6.76 9.76
N LEU A 209 7.96 -7.87 9.03
CA LEU A 209 8.87 -8.99 9.03
C LEU A 209 10.16 -8.67 8.25
N PRO A 210 11.32 -9.17 8.71
CA PRO A 210 12.56 -9.04 7.95
C PRO A 210 12.44 -9.70 6.57
N LEU A 211 13.19 -9.17 5.60
CA LEU A 211 13.27 -9.77 4.27
C LEU A 211 13.97 -11.14 4.33
N ILE A 212 13.48 -12.07 3.53
CA ILE A 212 14.20 -13.30 3.25
C ILE A 212 15.37 -12.95 2.34
N LEU A 213 16.58 -13.26 2.80
CA LEU A 213 17.81 -12.92 2.11
C LEU A 213 18.38 -14.11 1.36
N ALA A 214 19.00 -13.84 0.23
CA ALA A 214 19.83 -14.78 -0.49
C ALA A 214 21.19 -14.95 0.20
N PRO A 215 22.01 -15.95 -0.19
CA PRO A 215 23.35 -16.16 0.40
C PRO A 215 24.28 -14.95 0.31
N ASP A 216 24.11 -14.10 -0.70
CA ASP A 216 24.84 -12.84 -0.89
C ASP A 216 24.30 -11.67 -0.05
N LYS A 217 23.34 -11.94 0.84
CA LYS A 217 22.62 -10.97 1.69
C LYS A 217 21.75 -9.96 0.93
N SER A 218 21.56 -10.13 -0.36
CA SER A 218 20.55 -9.36 -1.10
C SER A 218 19.16 -9.93 -0.87
N LYS A 219 18.10 -9.14 -1.19
CA LYS A 219 16.72 -9.63 -1.15
C LYS A 219 16.58 -10.86 -2.07
N LEU A 220 16.03 -11.95 -1.54
CA LEU A 220 15.75 -13.15 -2.32
C LEU A 220 14.88 -12.80 -3.53
N SER A 221 15.29 -13.23 -4.71
CA SER A 221 14.60 -12.95 -5.97
C SER A 221 14.77 -14.14 -6.93
N LYS A 222 13.99 -14.16 -8.02
CA LYS A 222 14.06 -15.19 -9.06
C LYS A 222 15.48 -15.44 -9.64
N ARG A 223 16.41 -14.49 -9.48
CA ARG A 223 17.83 -14.65 -9.91
C ARG A 223 18.61 -15.62 -9.01
N HIS A 224 18.12 -15.91 -7.81
CA HIS A 224 18.80 -16.73 -6.82
C HIS A 224 18.34 -18.20 -6.82
N GLY A 225 17.54 -18.59 -7.82
CA GLY A 225 17.03 -19.96 -7.99
C GLY A 225 15.59 -20.13 -7.54
N THR A 226 15.30 -21.26 -6.91
CA THR A 226 13.95 -21.66 -6.50
C THR A 226 13.30 -20.65 -5.56
N THR A 227 12.25 -20.00 -6.01
CA THR A 227 11.50 -19.01 -5.22
C THR A 227 9.98 -19.16 -5.33
N SER A 228 9.50 -20.09 -6.17
CA SER A 228 8.08 -20.36 -6.33
C SER A 228 7.64 -21.55 -5.47
N ILE A 229 6.39 -21.51 -5.01
CA ILE A 229 5.81 -22.65 -4.27
C ILE A 229 5.83 -23.93 -5.11
N ASP A 230 5.64 -23.84 -6.43
CA ASP A 230 5.63 -24.99 -7.31
C ASP A 230 6.98 -25.71 -7.40
N ASP A 231 8.08 -24.99 -7.23
CA ASP A 231 9.39 -25.61 -7.16
C ASP A 231 9.53 -26.45 -5.87
N TYR A 232 9.05 -25.92 -4.74
CA TYR A 232 9.10 -26.63 -3.45
C TYR A 232 8.17 -27.85 -3.39
N ARG A 233 7.08 -27.87 -4.16
CA ARG A 233 6.15 -29.02 -4.24
C ARG A 233 6.83 -30.32 -4.64
N LYS A 234 7.93 -30.25 -5.39
CA LYS A 234 8.63 -31.41 -5.90
C LYS A 234 9.38 -32.18 -4.82
N ASP A 235 9.91 -31.44 -3.83
CA ASP A 235 10.91 -31.98 -2.91
C ASP A 235 10.47 -31.91 -1.44
N TYR A 236 9.40 -31.15 -1.12
CA TYR A 236 9.00 -30.89 0.26
C TYR A 236 7.54 -31.18 0.54
N LEU A 237 7.26 -31.61 1.76
CA LEU A 237 5.90 -31.74 2.27
C LEU A 237 5.36 -30.36 2.66
N PRO A 238 4.07 -30.04 2.40
CA PRO A 238 3.45 -28.77 2.77
C PRO A 238 3.65 -28.41 4.25
N ALA A 239 3.40 -29.37 5.13
CA ALA A 239 3.54 -29.18 6.58
C ALA A 239 4.97 -28.82 7.00
N ALA A 240 5.98 -29.36 6.32
CA ALA A 240 7.38 -29.03 6.60
C ALA A 240 7.70 -27.58 6.23
N LEU A 241 7.18 -27.10 5.09
CA LEU A 241 7.36 -25.71 4.67
C LEU A 241 6.64 -24.76 5.62
N VAL A 242 5.38 -25.02 5.95
CA VAL A 242 4.61 -24.18 6.88
C VAL A 242 5.30 -24.11 8.24
N ASN A 243 5.81 -25.23 8.76
CA ASN A 243 6.51 -25.26 10.03
C ASN A 243 7.87 -24.54 9.98
N PHE A 244 8.55 -24.57 8.84
CA PHE A 244 9.85 -23.91 8.69
C PHE A 244 9.69 -22.37 8.56
N MET A 245 8.61 -21.93 7.90
CA MET A 245 8.35 -20.51 7.63
C MET A 245 7.59 -19.79 8.76
N GLY A 246 6.93 -20.50 9.64
CA GLY A 246 6.14 -19.98 10.77
C GLY A 246 6.81 -20.18 12.11
#